data_4794f6176ef42aabee97278d791a45e4
#
_entry.id   4794f6176ef42aabee97278d791a45e4
#
_cell.length_a   1.000
_cell.length_b   1.000
_cell.length_c   1.000
_cell.angle_alpha   90.00
_cell.angle_beta   90.00
_cell.angle_gamma   90.00
#
_symmetry.space_group_name_H-M   'P 1'
#
loop_
_entity.id
_entity.type
_entity.pdbx_description
1 polymer ?
#
loop_
_entity_poly.entity_id
_entity_poly.type
_entity_poly.pdbx_seq_one_letter_code
_entity_poly.pdbx_strand_id
1 'polypeptide(L)'
;MASHEELKAVRLQKKNILIEKGINPYPSDTHQTHTITGLLSNFQILEQSEQACTIVGRIMSKRGQGAILFLDIFDGTGKVQVVLKKDNPIVYIQYPNIENAFDLFVDTVDSGDFVEISGKAFFTQKGQQSLDVSGWRMLVKSLLPIPDGWYGLKDDDERFRKRYLDILLNEDLQDLFKKKALFWKTARNFFEQKDFIEVETPTLEITTGGAEARPFKTYHNDFDIDVFLRISVGELWQKRLMASGLPRTFECGRVYRNEGSSTEHVQEFTNLECYGAYINLEDGKKLVQELYQTLAQTVFGKTEFTTRGHTFDLAGEWQEIDYVEEVKKHTGIDVLESSEKDMEQALITLGVKFDGKNRERMTDALWKYCRKKISGPAFLINHPKVVAPLSKELPTDSQKTEMFQVILAGSEIGRAHAELNDPVDQQARFDIQAKLIQEGDDEAMMSDLEFVDMLEYGMPPVFGFGFGERLFAFFADKPIREVQIFPLMKPRG
;
A
#
# COMPACT_ATOMS: atom_id res chain seq x y z
N MET A 1 0.28 -34.34 -16.79
CA MET A 1 -0.12 -33.01 -17.26
C MET A 1 0.92 -32.52 -18.26
N ALA A 2 0.51 -31.91 -19.36
CA ALA A 2 1.44 -31.32 -20.33
C ALA A 2 2.33 -30.25 -19.64
N SER A 3 3.59 -30.18 -20.01
CA SER A 3 4.51 -29.15 -19.50
C SER A 3 4.10 -27.75 -19.99
N HIS A 4 4.58 -26.70 -19.31
CA HIS A 4 4.35 -25.30 -19.77
C HIS A 4 4.90 -25.07 -21.18
N GLU A 5 6.00 -25.74 -21.55
CA GLU A 5 6.60 -25.63 -22.88
C GLU A 5 5.74 -26.31 -23.94
N GLU A 6 5.19 -27.49 -23.67
CA GLU A 6 4.26 -28.18 -24.58
C GLU A 6 2.99 -27.36 -24.81
N LEU A 7 2.38 -26.81 -23.73
CA LEU A 7 1.21 -25.96 -23.85
C LEU A 7 1.50 -24.68 -24.66
N LYS A 8 2.67 -24.08 -24.45
CA LYS A 8 3.11 -22.92 -25.20
C LYS A 8 3.32 -23.23 -26.66
N ALA A 9 3.91 -24.39 -27.00
CA ALA A 9 4.11 -24.84 -28.38
C ALA A 9 2.77 -25.00 -29.14
N VAL A 10 1.78 -25.65 -28.50
CA VAL A 10 0.42 -25.79 -29.06
C VAL A 10 -0.22 -24.44 -29.32
N ARG A 11 -0.12 -23.51 -28.38
CA ARG A 11 -0.70 -22.16 -28.53
C ARG A 11 0.01 -21.31 -29.57
N LEU A 12 1.32 -21.50 -29.76
CA LEU A 12 2.08 -20.90 -30.87
C LEU A 12 1.58 -21.40 -32.23
N GLN A 13 1.29 -22.69 -32.36
CA GLN A 13 0.68 -23.24 -33.58
C GLN A 13 -0.67 -22.60 -33.88
N LYS A 14 -1.54 -22.48 -32.89
CA LYS A 14 -2.83 -21.78 -33.01
C LYS A 14 -2.70 -20.33 -33.39
N LYS A 15 -1.69 -19.63 -32.86
CA LYS A 15 -1.34 -18.27 -33.28
C LYS A 15 -0.95 -18.22 -34.76
N ASN A 16 -0.14 -19.18 -35.24
CA ASN A 16 0.32 -19.22 -36.64
C ASN A 16 -0.85 -19.47 -37.58
N ILE A 17 -1.83 -20.33 -37.24
CA ILE A 17 -3.06 -20.52 -38.01
C ILE A 17 -3.80 -19.18 -38.23
N LEU A 18 -3.88 -18.30 -37.23
CA LEU A 18 -4.49 -16.98 -37.39
C LEU A 18 -3.67 -16.11 -38.35
N ILE A 19 -2.34 -16.08 -38.24
CA ILE A 19 -1.46 -15.30 -39.09
C ILE A 19 -1.51 -15.78 -40.55
N GLU A 20 -1.53 -17.08 -40.82
CA GLU A 20 -1.64 -17.69 -42.15
C GLU A 20 -2.97 -17.31 -42.83
N LYS A 21 -4.03 -17.03 -42.07
CA LYS A 21 -5.29 -16.51 -42.58
C LYS A 21 -5.30 -14.98 -42.71
N GLY A 22 -4.17 -14.30 -42.53
CA GLY A 22 -4.07 -12.84 -42.60
C GLY A 22 -4.63 -12.09 -41.33
N ILE A 23 -4.89 -12.81 -40.29
CA ILE A 23 -5.45 -12.25 -39.02
C ILE A 23 -4.29 -11.80 -38.12
N ASN A 24 -4.30 -10.54 -37.70
CA ASN A 24 -3.41 -10.08 -36.64
C ASN A 24 -3.97 -10.52 -35.26
N PRO A 25 -3.28 -11.43 -34.53
CA PRO A 25 -3.76 -11.87 -33.21
C PRO A 25 -3.45 -10.88 -32.07
N TYR A 26 -2.94 -9.69 -32.38
CA TYR A 26 -2.60 -8.61 -31.44
C TYR A 26 -2.92 -7.24 -32.06
N PRO A 27 -4.18 -6.94 -32.42
CA PRO A 27 -4.56 -5.64 -32.92
C PRO A 27 -4.42 -4.57 -31.84
N SER A 28 -4.28 -3.32 -32.27
CA SER A 28 -4.15 -2.16 -31.37
C SER A 28 -5.49 -1.44 -31.08
N ASP A 29 -6.56 -1.86 -31.74
CA ASP A 29 -7.88 -1.23 -31.70
C ASP A 29 -8.97 -2.21 -31.22
N THR A 30 -10.09 -1.67 -30.75
CA THR A 30 -11.31 -2.42 -30.39
C THR A 30 -12.54 -1.66 -30.83
N HIS A 31 -13.68 -2.38 -31.03
CA HIS A 31 -14.98 -1.79 -31.35
C HIS A 31 -15.96 -1.95 -30.19
N GLN A 32 -15.47 -1.90 -28.97
CA GLN A 32 -16.29 -2.04 -27.77
C GLN A 32 -17.38 -0.98 -27.70
N THR A 33 -18.64 -1.40 -27.52
CA THR A 33 -19.77 -0.51 -27.30
C THR A 33 -20.19 -0.43 -25.84
N HIS A 34 -19.95 -1.48 -25.06
CA HIS A 34 -20.34 -1.59 -23.67
C HIS A 34 -19.25 -2.25 -22.82
N THR A 35 -19.01 -1.73 -21.60
CA THR A 35 -18.35 -2.51 -20.56
C THR A 35 -19.28 -3.62 -20.09
N ILE A 36 -18.75 -4.70 -19.52
CA ILE A 36 -19.59 -5.79 -19.02
C ILE A 36 -20.52 -5.32 -17.92
N THR A 37 -20.05 -4.49 -16.98
CA THR A 37 -20.94 -3.88 -15.96
C THR A 37 -22.01 -3.01 -16.60
N GLY A 38 -21.67 -2.20 -17.61
CA GLY A 38 -22.67 -1.38 -18.33
C GLY A 38 -23.71 -2.21 -19.06
N LEU A 39 -23.31 -3.32 -19.67
CA LEU A 39 -24.21 -4.28 -20.29
C LEU A 39 -25.15 -4.92 -19.26
N LEU A 40 -24.60 -5.41 -18.14
CA LEU A 40 -25.38 -6.07 -17.09
C LEU A 40 -26.37 -5.11 -16.40
N SER A 41 -25.98 -3.86 -16.19
CA SER A 41 -26.86 -2.83 -15.59
C SER A 41 -28.03 -2.44 -16.49
N ASN A 42 -27.88 -2.57 -17.82
CA ASN A 42 -28.91 -2.23 -18.79
C ASN A 42 -29.51 -3.47 -19.50
N PHE A 43 -29.30 -4.66 -18.91
CA PHE A 43 -29.54 -5.92 -19.61
C PHE A 43 -30.93 -6.11 -20.15
N GLN A 44 -31.98 -5.78 -19.40
CA GLN A 44 -33.39 -5.91 -19.83
C GLN A 44 -33.70 -5.01 -21.04
N ILE A 45 -33.19 -3.78 -21.05
CA ILE A 45 -33.39 -2.84 -22.16
C ILE A 45 -32.71 -3.37 -23.42
N LEU A 46 -31.47 -3.88 -23.30
CA LEU A 46 -30.71 -4.42 -24.41
C LEU A 46 -31.31 -5.71 -24.96
N GLU A 47 -31.85 -6.56 -24.10
CA GLU A 47 -32.55 -7.79 -24.50
C GLU A 47 -33.82 -7.46 -25.30
N GLN A 48 -34.64 -6.52 -24.79
CA GLN A 48 -35.88 -6.12 -25.45
C GLN A 48 -35.67 -5.37 -26.79
N SER A 49 -34.59 -4.58 -26.89
CA SER A 49 -34.29 -3.83 -28.10
C SER A 49 -33.70 -4.69 -29.22
N GLU A 50 -33.29 -5.91 -28.92
CA GLU A 50 -32.50 -6.81 -29.80
C GLU A 50 -31.26 -6.16 -30.41
N GLN A 51 -30.79 -5.05 -29.88
CA GLN A 51 -29.61 -4.35 -30.37
C GLN A 51 -28.37 -5.18 -30.12
N ALA A 52 -27.50 -5.27 -31.13
CA ALA A 52 -26.20 -5.94 -30.98
C ALA A 52 -25.28 -5.11 -30.08
N CYS A 53 -24.65 -5.76 -29.12
CA CYS A 53 -23.67 -5.21 -28.22
C CYS A 53 -22.30 -5.81 -28.51
N THR A 54 -21.26 -5.00 -28.46
CA THR A 54 -19.87 -5.48 -28.55
C THR A 54 -19.18 -5.27 -27.23
N ILE A 55 -18.68 -6.36 -26.67
CA ILE A 55 -17.86 -6.39 -25.47
C ILE A 55 -16.46 -6.88 -25.77
N VAL A 56 -15.50 -6.53 -24.92
CA VAL A 56 -14.13 -7.04 -24.96
C VAL A 56 -13.77 -7.66 -23.62
N GLY A 57 -12.88 -8.62 -23.61
CA GLY A 57 -12.44 -9.19 -22.34
C GLY A 57 -11.64 -10.47 -22.49
N ARG A 58 -11.17 -10.95 -21.35
CA ARG A 58 -10.43 -12.20 -21.24
C ARG A 58 -11.40 -13.37 -21.06
N ILE A 59 -11.17 -14.47 -21.79
CA ILE A 59 -11.89 -15.73 -21.58
C ILE A 59 -11.39 -16.38 -20.29
N MET A 60 -12.25 -16.41 -19.29
CA MET A 60 -11.94 -17.05 -17.99
C MET A 60 -12.26 -18.54 -18.00
N SER A 61 -13.31 -18.95 -18.70
CA SER A 61 -13.67 -20.36 -18.89
C SER A 61 -14.22 -20.62 -20.28
N LYS A 62 -13.99 -21.85 -20.79
CA LYS A 62 -14.55 -22.35 -22.05
C LYS A 62 -15.13 -23.73 -21.76
N ARG A 63 -16.45 -23.88 -21.98
CA ARG A 63 -17.20 -25.12 -21.71
C ARG A 63 -18.04 -25.49 -22.92
N GLY A 64 -18.34 -26.76 -23.09
CA GLY A 64 -19.16 -27.30 -24.16
C GLY A 64 -18.32 -28.07 -25.16
N GLN A 65 -19.00 -28.89 -25.97
CA GLN A 65 -18.43 -29.69 -27.05
C GLN A 65 -19.38 -29.69 -28.24
N GLY A 66 -18.81 -29.81 -29.46
CA GLY A 66 -19.60 -29.85 -30.69
C GLY A 66 -20.19 -28.49 -31.08
N ALA A 67 -21.53 -28.42 -31.21
CA ALA A 67 -22.22 -27.29 -31.83
C ALA A 67 -22.46 -26.07 -30.92
N ILE A 68 -22.25 -26.15 -29.61
CA ILE A 68 -22.51 -25.06 -28.67
C ILE A 68 -21.35 -24.90 -27.68
N LEU A 69 -20.83 -23.68 -27.57
CA LEU A 69 -19.80 -23.29 -26.60
C LEU A 69 -20.33 -22.20 -25.67
N PHE A 70 -20.01 -22.36 -24.40
CA PHE A 70 -20.28 -21.36 -23.35
C PHE A 70 -18.93 -20.84 -22.86
N LEU A 71 -18.79 -19.51 -22.84
CA LEU A 71 -17.59 -18.83 -22.36
C LEU A 71 -17.96 -17.84 -21.27
N ASP A 72 -17.12 -17.69 -20.27
CA ASP A 72 -17.19 -16.60 -19.32
C ASP A 72 -16.14 -15.55 -19.70
N ILE A 73 -16.58 -14.32 -20.02
CA ILE A 73 -15.74 -13.19 -20.41
C ILE A 73 -15.62 -12.21 -19.25
N PHE A 74 -14.42 -11.73 -18.97
CA PHE A 74 -14.11 -10.78 -17.90
C PHE A 74 -13.30 -9.60 -18.46
N ASP A 75 -13.78 -8.37 -18.24
CA ASP A 75 -13.16 -7.12 -18.73
C ASP A 75 -12.55 -6.25 -17.63
N GLY A 76 -12.52 -6.75 -16.37
CA GLY A 76 -12.10 -5.98 -15.20
C GLY A 76 -13.25 -5.22 -14.52
N THR A 77 -14.36 -4.97 -15.20
CA THR A 77 -15.55 -4.34 -14.62
C THR A 77 -16.57 -5.38 -14.15
N GLY A 78 -16.67 -6.50 -14.85
CA GLY A 78 -17.63 -7.56 -14.56
C GLY A 78 -17.35 -8.83 -15.36
N LYS A 79 -18.20 -9.85 -15.15
CA LYS A 79 -18.15 -11.12 -15.86
C LYS A 79 -19.51 -11.44 -16.46
N VAL A 80 -19.53 -11.87 -17.74
CA VAL A 80 -20.74 -12.27 -18.44
C VAL A 80 -20.52 -13.55 -19.23
N GLN A 81 -21.57 -14.36 -19.33
CA GLN A 81 -21.58 -15.54 -20.18
C GLN A 81 -21.83 -15.13 -21.63
N VAL A 82 -21.11 -15.72 -22.58
CA VAL A 82 -21.42 -15.64 -24.01
C VAL A 82 -21.62 -17.06 -24.58
N VAL A 83 -22.50 -17.19 -25.55
CA VAL A 83 -22.88 -18.49 -26.15
C VAL A 83 -22.62 -18.44 -27.65
N LEU A 84 -21.71 -19.28 -28.12
CA LEU A 84 -21.47 -19.50 -29.54
C LEU A 84 -22.21 -20.77 -30.00
N LYS A 85 -23.00 -20.67 -31.06
CA LYS A 85 -23.73 -21.79 -31.66
C LYS A 85 -23.26 -21.97 -33.09
N LYS A 86 -22.97 -23.20 -33.51
CA LYS A 86 -22.49 -23.51 -34.87
C LYS A 86 -23.53 -23.14 -35.94
N ASP A 87 -24.81 -23.27 -35.61
CA ASP A 87 -25.93 -22.99 -36.50
C ASP A 87 -26.24 -21.49 -36.66
N ASN A 88 -25.58 -20.62 -35.83
CA ASN A 88 -25.73 -19.18 -36.00
C ASN A 88 -24.79 -18.67 -37.11
N PRO A 89 -25.18 -17.61 -37.84
CA PRO A 89 -24.30 -16.95 -38.80
C PRO A 89 -23.21 -16.13 -38.05
N ILE A 90 -22.16 -16.81 -37.57
CA ILE A 90 -21.05 -16.18 -36.88
C ILE A 90 -20.05 -15.68 -37.90
N VAL A 91 -19.63 -14.41 -37.75
CA VAL A 91 -18.59 -13.78 -38.57
C VAL A 91 -17.33 -13.49 -37.76
N TYR A 92 -16.18 -13.47 -38.43
CA TYR A 92 -14.99 -12.87 -37.86
C TYR A 92 -15.07 -11.34 -38.08
N ILE A 93 -15.08 -10.57 -37.02
CA ILE A 93 -15.19 -9.10 -37.08
C ILE A 93 -14.00 -8.55 -37.87
N GLN A 94 -13.98 -7.64 -38.72
CA GLN A 94 -12.97 -7.12 -39.66
C GLN A 94 -12.80 -7.94 -40.96
N TYR A 95 -12.99 -9.27 -40.92
CA TYR A 95 -12.79 -10.14 -42.08
C TYR A 95 -14.04 -11.02 -42.28
N PRO A 96 -15.17 -10.44 -42.69
CA PRO A 96 -16.44 -11.18 -42.80
C PRO A 96 -16.41 -12.30 -43.84
N ASN A 97 -15.43 -12.28 -44.75
CA ASN A 97 -15.24 -13.30 -45.77
C ASN A 97 -14.49 -14.55 -45.29
N ILE A 98 -14.11 -14.60 -43.99
CA ILE A 98 -13.53 -15.82 -43.40
C ILE A 98 -14.63 -16.85 -43.31
N GLU A 99 -14.51 -17.91 -44.10
CA GLU A 99 -15.42 -19.05 -43.98
C GLU A 99 -15.26 -19.79 -42.66
N ASN A 100 -16.37 -20.32 -42.13
CA ASN A 100 -16.38 -21.14 -40.93
C ASN A 100 -15.78 -20.45 -39.68
N ALA A 101 -16.17 -19.21 -39.40
CA ALA A 101 -15.65 -18.46 -38.25
C ALA A 101 -15.90 -19.18 -36.89
N PHE A 102 -16.94 -20.02 -36.80
CA PHE A 102 -17.16 -20.88 -35.63
C PHE A 102 -16.04 -21.94 -35.47
N ASP A 103 -15.71 -22.66 -36.54
CA ASP A 103 -14.68 -23.71 -36.48
C ASP A 103 -13.29 -23.08 -36.24
N LEU A 104 -13.01 -21.91 -36.83
CA LEU A 104 -11.81 -21.13 -36.53
C LEU A 104 -11.72 -20.76 -35.05
N PHE A 105 -12.84 -20.38 -34.41
CA PHE A 105 -12.87 -20.11 -32.96
C PHE A 105 -12.53 -21.36 -32.16
N VAL A 106 -13.13 -22.50 -32.51
CA VAL A 106 -12.87 -23.78 -31.82
C VAL A 106 -11.40 -24.15 -31.87
N ASP A 107 -10.78 -24.00 -33.05
CA ASP A 107 -9.41 -24.44 -33.34
C ASP A 107 -8.34 -23.52 -32.72
N THR A 108 -8.63 -22.21 -32.59
CA THR A 108 -7.59 -21.24 -32.28
C THR A 108 -7.74 -20.56 -30.93
N VAL A 109 -8.95 -20.53 -30.35
CA VAL A 109 -9.24 -19.78 -29.11
C VAL A 109 -9.19 -20.66 -27.89
N ASP A 110 -8.46 -20.21 -26.87
CA ASP A 110 -8.30 -20.89 -25.58
C ASP A 110 -8.73 -20.02 -24.40
N SER A 111 -8.95 -20.64 -23.26
CA SER A 111 -9.06 -19.90 -21.99
C SER A 111 -7.78 -19.10 -21.74
N GLY A 112 -7.94 -17.84 -21.32
CA GLY A 112 -6.86 -16.89 -21.14
C GLY A 112 -6.68 -15.91 -22.32
N ASP A 113 -7.19 -16.22 -23.51
CA ASP A 113 -7.17 -15.29 -24.64
C ASP A 113 -8.08 -14.08 -24.38
N PHE A 114 -7.75 -12.95 -25.01
CA PHE A 114 -8.65 -11.80 -25.04
C PHE A 114 -9.34 -11.75 -26.39
N VAL A 115 -10.64 -11.51 -26.33
CA VAL A 115 -11.51 -11.47 -27.51
C VAL A 115 -12.42 -10.25 -27.48
N GLU A 116 -12.83 -9.82 -28.66
CA GLU A 116 -13.95 -8.94 -28.90
C GLU A 116 -15.11 -9.81 -29.37
N ILE A 117 -16.25 -9.65 -28.74
CA ILE A 117 -17.47 -10.44 -28.99
C ILE A 117 -18.61 -9.50 -29.29
N SER A 118 -19.25 -9.67 -30.44
CA SER A 118 -20.52 -9.03 -30.78
C SER A 118 -21.66 -10.03 -30.69
N GLY A 119 -22.78 -9.60 -30.14
CA GLY A 119 -23.96 -10.46 -29.98
C GLY A 119 -25.15 -9.72 -29.42
N LYS A 120 -26.28 -10.44 -29.29
CA LYS A 120 -27.52 -9.93 -28.68
C LYS A 120 -27.65 -10.45 -27.25
N ALA A 121 -28.15 -9.60 -26.36
CA ALA A 121 -28.48 -9.98 -25.00
C ALA A 121 -29.69 -10.94 -24.99
N PHE A 122 -29.61 -12.00 -24.19
CA PHE A 122 -30.72 -12.92 -23.98
C PHE A 122 -30.64 -13.63 -22.63
N PHE A 123 -31.75 -14.12 -22.13
CA PHE A 123 -31.79 -14.99 -20.96
C PHE A 123 -31.72 -16.46 -21.38
N THR A 124 -30.82 -17.23 -20.80
CA THR A 124 -30.81 -18.70 -21.00
C THR A 124 -32.08 -19.31 -20.38
N GLN A 125 -32.40 -20.57 -20.70
CA GLN A 125 -33.50 -21.31 -20.09
C GLN A 125 -33.45 -21.35 -18.55
N LYS A 126 -32.24 -21.19 -17.97
CA LYS A 126 -32.04 -21.13 -16.52
C LYS A 126 -32.05 -19.71 -15.97
N GLY A 127 -32.43 -18.72 -16.78
CA GLY A 127 -32.49 -17.32 -16.37
C GLY A 127 -31.10 -16.60 -16.29
N GLN A 128 -30.04 -17.18 -16.84
CA GLN A 128 -28.74 -16.53 -16.82
C GLN A 128 -28.62 -15.47 -17.93
N GLN A 129 -28.23 -14.25 -17.57
CA GLN A 129 -27.90 -13.16 -18.49
C GLN A 129 -26.70 -13.57 -19.38
N SER A 130 -26.88 -13.56 -20.69
CA SER A 130 -25.90 -14.04 -21.66
C SER A 130 -25.96 -13.26 -22.98
N LEU A 131 -24.88 -13.31 -23.76
CA LEU A 131 -24.89 -12.82 -25.16
C LEU A 131 -24.93 -14.02 -26.14
N ASP A 132 -25.87 -13.99 -27.10
CA ASP A 132 -25.88 -14.90 -28.24
C ASP A 132 -24.95 -14.32 -29.33
N VAL A 133 -23.84 -15.00 -29.57
CA VAL A 133 -22.73 -14.46 -30.38
C VAL A 133 -23.07 -14.47 -31.85
N SER A 134 -22.94 -13.32 -32.51
CA SER A 134 -23.00 -13.15 -33.95
C SER A 134 -21.65 -12.82 -34.59
N GLY A 135 -20.66 -12.41 -33.82
CA GLY A 135 -19.32 -12.13 -34.31
C GLY A 135 -18.25 -12.15 -33.23
N TRP A 136 -17.03 -12.43 -33.65
CA TRP A 136 -15.86 -12.40 -32.75
C TRP A 136 -14.60 -11.97 -33.44
N ARG A 137 -13.62 -11.52 -32.67
CA ARG A 137 -12.25 -11.18 -33.11
C ARG A 137 -11.25 -11.50 -32.03
N MET A 138 -10.08 -12.02 -32.38
CA MET A 138 -8.96 -12.17 -31.46
C MET A 138 -8.36 -10.79 -31.16
N LEU A 139 -8.15 -10.49 -29.88
CA LEU A 139 -7.42 -9.31 -29.43
C LEU A 139 -6.04 -9.66 -28.90
N VAL A 140 -5.93 -10.74 -28.14
CA VAL A 140 -4.65 -11.26 -27.66
C VAL A 140 -4.66 -12.76 -27.60
N LYS A 141 -3.79 -13.42 -28.32
CA LYS A 141 -3.52 -14.85 -28.17
C LYS A 141 -2.56 -15.06 -27.01
N SER A 142 -3.04 -15.57 -25.89
CA SER A 142 -2.20 -15.90 -24.74
C SER A 142 -1.44 -17.21 -24.98
N LEU A 143 -0.16 -17.23 -24.65
CA LEU A 143 0.70 -18.41 -24.88
C LEU A 143 0.75 -19.37 -23.68
N LEU A 144 0.27 -18.95 -22.52
CA LEU A 144 0.17 -19.79 -21.31
C LEU A 144 -1.27 -19.79 -20.81
N PRO A 145 -1.74 -20.93 -20.27
CA PRO A 145 -3.06 -20.99 -19.64
C PRO A 145 -3.09 -20.15 -18.36
N ILE A 146 -4.26 -19.63 -18.02
CA ILE A 146 -4.51 -19.11 -16.67
C ILE A 146 -4.43 -20.31 -15.71
N PRO A 147 -3.76 -20.19 -14.55
CA PRO A 147 -3.83 -21.20 -13.52
C PRO A 147 -5.28 -21.53 -13.17
N ASP A 148 -5.59 -22.80 -12.93
CA ASP A 148 -6.94 -23.23 -12.64
C ASP A 148 -7.45 -22.48 -11.39
N GLY A 149 -8.54 -21.74 -11.51
CA GLY A 149 -9.10 -20.92 -10.44
C GLY A 149 -9.46 -21.72 -9.18
N TRP A 150 -9.68 -23.05 -9.31
CA TRP A 150 -9.95 -23.93 -8.18
C TRP A 150 -8.70 -24.25 -7.34
N TYR A 151 -7.51 -24.31 -7.95
CA TYR A 151 -6.25 -24.59 -7.25
C TYR A 151 -5.44 -23.34 -6.93
N GLY A 152 -5.69 -22.22 -7.60
CA GLY A 152 -5.07 -20.91 -7.40
C GLY A 152 -3.55 -20.94 -7.38
N LEU A 153 -2.98 -19.78 -7.09
CA LEU A 153 -1.59 -19.66 -6.67
C LEU A 153 -1.57 -19.81 -5.14
N LYS A 154 -1.11 -20.96 -4.62
CA LYS A 154 -1.14 -21.27 -3.17
C LYS A 154 0.15 -20.86 -2.46
N ASP A 155 1.25 -20.85 -3.18
CA ASP A 155 2.56 -20.48 -2.66
C ASP A 155 2.70 -18.95 -2.65
N ASP A 156 3.03 -18.38 -1.50
CA ASP A 156 3.12 -16.93 -1.32
C ASP A 156 4.21 -16.30 -2.21
N ASP A 157 5.34 -16.98 -2.43
CA ASP A 157 6.40 -16.47 -3.31
C ASP A 157 5.90 -16.40 -4.77
N GLU A 158 5.18 -17.43 -5.24
CA GLU A 158 4.55 -17.42 -6.58
C GLU A 158 3.45 -16.35 -6.68
N ARG A 159 2.62 -16.17 -5.66
CA ARG A 159 1.57 -15.13 -5.62
C ARG A 159 2.18 -13.74 -5.77
N PHE A 160 3.24 -13.43 -5.04
CA PHE A 160 3.89 -12.13 -5.12
C PHE A 160 4.63 -11.92 -6.45
N ARG A 161 5.27 -12.96 -7.01
CA ARG A 161 5.94 -12.87 -8.31
C ARG A 161 4.98 -12.75 -9.49
N LYS A 162 3.84 -13.45 -9.40
CA LYS A 162 2.78 -13.44 -10.42
C LYS A 162 1.55 -12.68 -9.93
N ARG A 163 1.78 -11.56 -9.24
CA ARG A 163 0.72 -10.78 -8.61
C ARG A 163 -0.41 -10.39 -9.57
N TYR A 164 -0.09 -10.18 -10.85
CA TYR A 164 -1.07 -9.93 -11.90
C TYR A 164 -2.04 -11.12 -12.12
N LEU A 165 -1.61 -12.36 -11.88
CA LEU A 165 -2.51 -13.52 -11.89
C LEU A 165 -3.25 -13.67 -10.56
N ASP A 166 -2.60 -13.42 -9.44
CA ASP A 166 -3.23 -13.44 -8.13
C ASP A 166 -4.38 -12.42 -8.05
N ILE A 167 -4.16 -11.20 -8.54
CA ILE A 167 -5.20 -10.17 -8.64
C ILE A 167 -6.32 -10.60 -9.61
N LEU A 168 -5.99 -11.23 -10.74
CA LEU A 168 -6.98 -11.70 -11.71
C LEU A 168 -7.91 -12.76 -11.13
N LEU A 169 -7.37 -13.64 -10.29
CA LEU A 169 -8.07 -14.83 -9.77
C LEU A 169 -8.72 -14.62 -8.40
N ASN A 170 -8.43 -13.51 -7.73
CA ASN A 170 -8.87 -13.23 -6.37
C ASN A 170 -9.59 -11.87 -6.28
N GLU A 171 -10.93 -11.91 -6.27
CA GLU A 171 -11.77 -10.72 -6.18
C GLU A 171 -11.54 -9.94 -4.88
N ASP A 172 -11.33 -10.62 -3.74
CA ASP A 172 -11.04 -9.97 -2.45
C ASP A 172 -9.76 -9.14 -2.52
N LEU A 173 -8.78 -9.60 -3.31
CA LEU A 173 -7.53 -8.87 -3.51
C LEU A 173 -7.71 -7.64 -4.40
N GLN A 174 -8.57 -7.72 -5.42
CA GLN A 174 -8.95 -6.55 -6.22
C GLN A 174 -9.63 -5.49 -5.35
N ASP A 175 -10.55 -5.91 -4.49
CA ASP A 175 -11.26 -5.01 -3.57
C ASP A 175 -10.32 -4.41 -2.51
N LEU A 176 -9.34 -5.18 -2.03
CA LEU A 176 -8.30 -4.67 -1.12
C LEU A 176 -7.54 -3.49 -1.76
N PHE A 177 -7.15 -3.60 -3.03
CA PHE A 177 -6.43 -2.51 -3.72
C PHE A 177 -7.33 -1.30 -4.04
N LYS A 178 -8.61 -1.52 -4.33
CA LYS A 178 -9.59 -0.42 -4.46
C LYS A 178 -9.76 0.32 -3.12
N LYS A 179 -9.87 -0.42 -2.01
CA LYS A 179 -9.90 0.16 -0.65
C LYS A 179 -8.61 0.93 -0.33
N LYS A 180 -7.44 0.40 -0.71
CA LYS A 180 -6.17 1.11 -0.51
C LYS A 180 -6.12 2.43 -1.28
N ALA A 181 -6.59 2.45 -2.53
CA ALA A 181 -6.68 3.69 -3.31
C ALA A 181 -7.65 4.70 -2.66
N LEU A 182 -8.80 4.22 -2.17
CA LEU A 182 -9.77 5.04 -1.44
C LEU A 182 -9.16 5.57 -0.12
N PHE A 183 -8.38 4.77 0.60
CA PHE A 183 -7.73 5.15 1.85
C PHE A 183 -6.83 6.38 1.66
N TRP A 184 -5.92 6.35 0.69
CA TRP A 184 -5.03 7.49 0.43
C TRP A 184 -5.76 8.71 -0.15
N LYS A 185 -6.78 8.50 -0.96
CA LYS A 185 -7.67 9.58 -1.42
C LYS A 185 -8.39 10.25 -0.25
N THR A 186 -8.92 9.45 0.68
CA THR A 186 -9.62 9.95 1.87
C THR A 186 -8.66 10.74 2.78
N ALA A 187 -7.41 10.25 2.97
CA ALA A 187 -6.42 10.95 3.75
C ALA A 187 -6.10 12.34 3.14
N ARG A 188 -5.87 12.42 1.82
CA ARG A 188 -5.65 13.72 1.14
C ARG A 188 -6.83 14.65 1.30
N ASN A 189 -8.03 14.21 0.99
CA ASN A 189 -9.25 15.00 1.12
C ASN A 189 -9.43 15.53 2.56
N PHE A 190 -9.09 14.71 3.56
CA PHE A 190 -9.19 15.12 4.96
C PHE A 190 -8.29 16.31 5.28
N PHE A 191 -7.04 16.29 4.85
CA PHE A 191 -6.10 17.40 5.09
C PHE A 191 -6.44 18.63 4.26
N GLU A 192 -6.83 18.48 2.99
CA GLU A 192 -7.29 19.57 2.14
C GLU A 192 -8.49 20.31 2.73
N GLN A 193 -9.47 19.58 3.29
CA GLN A 193 -10.65 20.16 3.95
C GLN A 193 -10.31 20.92 5.24
N LYS A 194 -9.11 20.76 5.76
CA LYS A 194 -8.59 21.45 6.96
C LYS A 194 -7.54 22.50 6.61
N ASP A 195 -7.55 22.96 5.35
CA ASP A 195 -6.69 24.00 4.82
C ASP A 195 -5.18 23.65 4.81
N PHE A 196 -4.85 22.34 4.75
CA PHE A 196 -3.49 21.90 4.50
C PHE A 196 -3.24 21.85 2.98
N ILE A 197 -2.06 22.31 2.56
CA ILE A 197 -1.60 22.30 1.18
C ILE A 197 -0.76 21.04 0.96
N GLU A 198 -1.09 20.22 -0.06
CA GLU A 198 -0.22 19.11 -0.48
C GLU A 198 1.04 19.69 -1.15
N VAL A 199 2.19 19.24 -0.71
CA VAL A 199 3.49 19.66 -1.23
C VAL A 199 4.30 18.46 -1.70
N GLU A 200 5.34 18.71 -2.49
CA GLU A 200 6.32 17.70 -2.90
C GLU A 200 7.70 18.16 -2.44
N THR A 201 8.36 17.32 -1.64
CA THR A 201 9.72 17.57 -1.16
C THR A 201 10.70 16.59 -1.82
N PRO A 202 12.01 16.83 -1.77
CA PRO A 202 13.00 15.97 -2.39
C PRO A 202 12.90 14.51 -1.93
N THR A 203 13.00 13.57 -2.87
CA THR A 203 13.14 12.13 -2.61
C THR A 203 14.59 11.67 -2.58
N LEU A 204 15.48 12.46 -3.20
CA LEU A 204 16.94 12.31 -3.10
C LEU A 204 17.47 13.41 -2.19
N GLU A 205 18.18 13.01 -1.14
CA GLU A 205 18.65 13.90 -0.08
C GLU A 205 20.17 13.76 0.10
N ILE A 206 20.83 14.85 0.45
CA ILE A 206 22.25 14.84 0.82
C ILE A 206 22.41 14.32 2.25
N THR A 207 21.49 14.71 3.13
CA THR A 207 21.37 14.24 4.51
C THR A 207 19.97 13.71 4.73
N THR A 208 19.85 12.50 5.29
CA THR A 208 18.57 11.91 5.64
C THR A 208 18.21 12.27 7.07
N GLY A 209 16.93 12.60 7.29
CA GLY A 209 16.42 12.95 8.62
C GLY A 209 14.94 12.60 8.77
N GLY A 210 14.39 12.85 9.98
CA GLY A 210 12.99 12.64 10.27
C GLY A 210 12.60 11.21 10.68
N ALA A 211 13.54 10.28 10.71
CA ALA A 211 13.32 8.92 11.20
C ALA A 211 14.65 8.30 11.65
N GLU A 212 14.56 7.28 12.50
CA GLU A 212 15.65 6.37 12.80
C GLU A 212 15.51 5.16 11.86
N ALA A 213 16.26 5.16 10.77
CA ALA A 213 16.24 4.08 9.79
C ALA A 213 17.48 4.13 8.91
N ARG A 214 17.95 2.97 8.46
CA ARG A 214 19.07 2.91 7.51
C ARG A 214 18.62 3.34 6.11
N PRO A 215 19.23 4.38 5.49
CA PRO A 215 18.86 4.83 4.15
C PRO A 215 19.44 3.92 3.07
N PHE A 216 18.83 3.96 1.87
CA PHE A 216 19.48 3.50 0.65
C PHE A 216 20.39 4.60 0.13
N LYS A 217 21.64 4.27 -0.13
CA LYS A 217 22.65 5.18 -0.69
C LYS A 217 22.79 4.99 -2.18
N THR A 218 22.91 6.08 -2.92
CA THR A 218 23.24 6.13 -4.35
C THR A 218 24.21 7.28 -4.63
N TYR A 219 24.52 7.56 -5.89
CA TYR A 219 25.56 8.50 -6.27
C TYR A 219 25.08 9.41 -7.41
N HIS A 220 25.31 10.72 -7.29
CA HIS A 220 25.00 11.70 -8.31
C HIS A 220 26.26 12.01 -9.15
N ASN A 221 26.28 11.54 -10.40
CA ASN A 221 27.48 11.56 -11.25
C ASN A 221 27.98 12.99 -11.57
N ASP A 222 27.06 13.93 -11.81
CA ASP A 222 27.41 15.29 -12.21
C ASP A 222 27.93 16.13 -11.03
N PHE A 223 27.33 15.97 -9.86
CA PHE A 223 27.77 16.66 -8.65
C PHE A 223 28.93 15.97 -7.94
N ASP A 224 29.26 14.73 -8.32
CA ASP A 224 30.33 13.91 -7.71
C ASP A 224 30.13 13.72 -6.19
N ILE A 225 28.87 13.44 -5.78
CA ILE A 225 28.49 13.27 -4.37
C ILE A 225 27.63 12.03 -4.13
N ASP A 226 27.70 11.52 -2.90
CA ASP A 226 26.74 10.55 -2.40
C ASP A 226 25.40 11.25 -2.15
N VAL A 227 24.32 10.56 -2.50
CA VAL A 227 22.93 10.96 -2.18
C VAL A 227 22.15 9.77 -1.65
N PHE A 228 21.09 10.03 -0.93
CA PHE A 228 20.31 9.03 -0.25
C PHE A 228 18.85 9.10 -0.67
N LEU A 229 18.17 7.96 -0.71
CA LEU A 229 16.71 7.94 -0.80
C LEU A 229 16.13 8.28 0.57
N ARG A 230 15.14 9.19 0.60
CA ARG A 230 14.51 9.70 1.83
C ARG A 230 13.90 8.59 2.69
N ILE A 231 14.00 8.73 4.00
CA ILE A 231 13.47 7.79 5.01
C ILE A 231 12.19 8.32 5.70
N SER A 232 11.86 9.61 5.49
CA SER A 232 10.62 10.28 5.91
C SER A 232 10.03 11.08 4.74
N VAL A 233 8.80 11.59 4.89
CA VAL A 233 8.16 12.38 3.83
C VAL A 233 8.41 13.86 4.05
N GLY A 234 9.66 14.24 3.92
CA GLY A 234 10.11 15.62 3.97
C GLY A 234 9.94 16.28 5.34
N GLU A 235 10.15 15.58 6.44
CA GLU A 235 10.03 16.13 7.79
C GLU A 235 10.82 17.43 7.93
N LEU A 236 12.12 17.41 7.66
CA LEU A 236 12.97 18.61 7.76
C LEU A 236 12.66 19.64 6.65
N TRP A 237 12.18 19.21 5.48
CA TRP A 237 11.79 20.10 4.39
C TRP A 237 10.47 20.81 4.66
N GLN A 238 9.44 20.10 5.13
CA GLN A 238 8.15 20.73 5.45
C GLN A 238 8.28 21.71 6.62
N LYS A 239 9.16 21.46 7.60
CA LYS A 239 9.49 22.40 8.65
C LYS A 239 10.09 23.71 8.10
N ARG A 240 10.93 23.65 7.05
CA ARG A 240 11.41 24.84 6.34
C ARG A 240 10.27 25.64 5.69
N LEU A 241 9.22 24.94 5.21
CA LEU A 241 8.03 25.61 4.69
C LEU A 241 7.24 26.34 5.80
N MET A 242 7.22 25.82 7.03
CA MET A 242 6.63 26.53 8.18
C MET A 242 7.36 27.85 8.45
N ALA A 243 8.68 27.87 8.39
CA ALA A 243 9.47 29.09 8.51
C ALA A 243 9.26 30.06 7.32
N SER A 244 8.89 29.56 6.14
CA SER A 244 8.59 30.38 4.96
C SER A 244 7.22 31.07 5.00
N GLY A 245 6.38 30.79 6.01
CA GLY A 245 5.04 31.34 6.14
C GLY A 245 3.92 30.53 5.51
N LEU A 246 4.16 29.27 5.09
CA LEU A 246 3.12 28.32 4.72
C LEU A 246 2.64 27.60 5.99
N PRO A 247 1.46 27.95 6.56
CA PRO A 247 1.13 27.55 7.92
C PRO A 247 0.69 26.08 8.05
N ARG A 248 0.30 25.43 6.96
CA ARG A 248 -0.20 24.06 6.97
C ARG A 248 0.18 23.34 5.69
N THR A 249 1.01 22.32 5.80
CA THR A 249 1.42 21.48 4.66
C THR A 249 1.25 20.01 4.98
N PHE A 250 1.06 19.20 3.96
CA PHE A 250 1.19 17.75 4.06
C PHE A 250 1.80 17.19 2.79
N GLU A 251 2.41 16.04 2.89
CA GLU A 251 2.88 15.26 1.73
C GLU A 251 2.51 13.79 1.91
N CYS A 252 2.01 13.18 0.84
CA CYS A 252 1.75 11.75 0.77
C CYS A 252 2.67 11.14 -0.28
N GLY A 253 3.75 10.50 0.16
CA GLY A 253 4.81 10.04 -0.73
C GLY A 253 5.44 8.71 -0.36
N ARG A 254 6.35 8.25 -1.20
CA ARG A 254 7.13 7.03 -0.95
C ARG A 254 8.32 7.36 -0.06
N VAL A 255 8.60 6.44 0.86
CA VAL A 255 9.80 6.42 1.69
C VAL A 255 10.50 5.08 1.55
N TYR A 256 11.80 5.07 1.84
CA TYR A 256 12.69 3.96 1.56
C TYR A 256 13.55 3.68 2.79
N ARG A 257 13.46 2.46 3.34
CA ARG A 257 14.24 2.04 4.50
C ARG A 257 14.96 0.73 4.19
N ASN A 258 16.28 0.73 4.27
CA ASN A 258 17.14 -0.42 3.96
C ASN A 258 17.18 -1.39 5.14
N GLU A 259 16.04 -1.94 5.46
CA GLU A 259 15.80 -2.83 6.60
C GLU A 259 15.31 -4.20 6.14
N GLY A 260 15.21 -5.16 7.08
CA GLY A 260 14.65 -6.48 6.83
C GLY A 260 13.14 -6.45 6.57
N SER A 261 12.64 -7.44 5.83
CA SER A 261 11.20 -7.65 5.65
C SER A 261 10.59 -8.38 6.84
N SER A 262 9.41 -7.95 7.28
CA SER A 262 8.62 -8.64 8.30
C SER A 262 7.12 -8.53 7.98
N THR A 263 6.27 -8.97 8.90
CA THR A 263 4.81 -8.74 8.80
C THR A 263 4.42 -7.27 8.85
N GLU A 264 5.31 -6.41 9.39
CA GLU A 264 5.08 -4.98 9.59
C GLU A 264 6.03 -4.08 8.80
N HIS A 265 7.08 -4.63 8.17
CA HIS A 265 8.14 -3.86 7.51
C HIS A 265 8.36 -4.32 6.08
N VAL A 266 8.44 -3.34 5.19
CA VAL A 266 8.88 -3.45 3.78
C VAL A 266 9.84 -2.30 3.48
N GLN A 267 10.71 -2.47 2.49
CA GLN A 267 11.77 -1.52 2.19
C GLN A 267 11.27 -0.23 1.54
N GLU A 268 10.11 -0.29 0.91
CA GLU A 268 9.48 0.82 0.20
C GLU A 268 7.98 0.81 0.52
N PHE A 269 7.46 1.92 1.03
CA PHE A 269 6.05 2.06 1.39
C PHE A 269 5.58 3.52 1.29
N THR A 270 4.27 3.72 1.28
CA THR A 270 3.70 5.07 1.31
C THR A 270 3.58 5.56 2.74
N ASN A 271 4.01 6.79 2.97
CA ASN A 271 3.84 7.52 4.22
C ASN A 271 3.11 8.84 3.94
N LEU A 272 2.42 9.38 4.95
CA LEU A 272 1.87 10.72 4.92
C LEU A 272 2.34 11.46 6.15
N GLU A 273 2.88 12.66 5.95
CA GLU A 273 3.29 13.56 7.02
C GLU A 273 2.65 14.94 6.82
N CYS A 274 2.21 15.54 7.90
CA CYS A 274 1.63 16.87 7.89
C CYS A 274 2.25 17.74 9.00
N TYR A 275 2.36 19.03 8.71
CA TYR A 275 2.91 20.05 9.61
C TYR A 275 1.96 21.23 9.67
N GLY A 276 1.61 21.64 10.90
CA GLY A 276 0.70 22.76 11.12
C GLY A 276 1.26 23.75 12.14
N ALA A 277 1.54 24.96 11.70
CA ALA A 277 1.92 26.04 12.59
C ALA A 277 0.77 26.42 13.52
N TYR A 278 1.12 26.75 14.77
CA TYR A 278 0.19 27.20 15.81
C TYR A 278 -0.88 26.16 16.24
N ILE A 279 -0.67 24.89 15.93
CA ILE A 279 -1.45 23.78 16.44
C ILE A 279 -0.70 23.22 17.68
N ASN A 280 -1.38 23.06 18.80
CA ASN A 280 -0.83 22.42 20.01
C ASN A 280 -1.08 20.88 19.98
N LEU A 281 -0.42 20.13 20.86
CA LEU A 281 -0.56 18.67 20.91
C LEU A 281 -1.99 18.20 21.19
N GLU A 282 -2.76 18.90 22.01
CA GLU A 282 -4.14 18.51 22.34
C GLU A 282 -5.08 18.65 21.12
N ASP A 283 -4.93 19.71 20.36
CA ASP A 283 -5.66 19.86 19.11
C ASP A 283 -5.14 18.88 18.03
N GLY A 284 -3.84 18.57 18.07
CA GLY A 284 -3.23 17.51 17.27
C GLY A 284 -3.80 16.12 17.57
N LYS A 285 -4.01 15.75 18.85
CA LYS A 285 -4.66 14.49 19.22
C LYS A 285 -6.07 14.39 18.63
N LYS A 286 -6.87 15.47 18.72
CA LYS A 286 -8.23 15.52 18.14
C LYS A 286 -8.18 15.37 16.61
N LEU A 287 -7.26 16.05 15.94
CA LEU A 287 -7.05 15.95 14.50
C LEU A 287 -6.74 14.52 14.08
N VAL A 288 -5.83 13.85 14.78
CA VAL A 288 -5.42 12.47 14.50
C VAL A 288 -6.55 11.48 14.78
N GLN A 289 -7.28 11.63 15.88
CA GLN A 289 -8.44 10.79 16.19
C GLN A 289 -9.51 10.90 15.11
N GLU A 290 -9.85 12.13 14.68
CA GLU A 290 -10.81 12.38 13.60
C GLU A 290 -10.35 11.79 12.27
N LEU A 291 -9.05 11.91 11.92
CA LEU A 291 -8.47 11.29 10.73
C LEU A 291 -8.66 9.78 10.72
N TYR A 292 -8.30 9.10 11.80
CA TYR A 292 -8.38 7.64 11.90
C TYR A 292 -9.83 7.15 11.83
N GLN A 293 -10.76 7.83 12.50
CA GLN A 293 -12.20 7.56 12.43
C GLN A 293 -12.72 7.75 11.01
N THR A 294 -12.32 8.84 10.33
CA THR A 294 -12.72 9.14 8.95
C THR A 294 -12.22 8.08 7.98
N LEU A 295 -10.95 7.68 8.11
CA LEU A 295 -10.35 6.61 7.30
C LEU A 295 -11.08 5.27 7.51
N ALA A 296 -11.30 4.90 8.75
CA ALA A 296 -11.98 3.66 9.11
C ALA A 296 -13.42 3.62 8.57
N GLN A 297 -14.19 4.66 8.82
CA GLN A 297 -15.59 4.73 8.41
C GLN A 297 -15.74 4.81 6.89
N THR A 298 -14.94 5.64 6.20
CA THR A 298 -15.05 5.84 4.75
C THR A 298 -14.61 4.62 3.96
N VAL A 299 -13.53 3.95 4.40
CA VAL A 299 -12.93 2.85 3.63
C VAL A 299 -13.50 1.49 4.00
N PHE A 300 -13.82 1.29 5.27
CA PHE A 300 -14.23 -0.02 5.80
C PHE A 300 -15.68 -0.03 6.33
N GLY A 301 -16.34 1.12 6.45
CA GLY A 301 -17.73 1.25 6.94
C GLY A 301 -17.89 0.90 8.42
N LYS A 302 -16.82 0.90 9.20
CA LYS A 302 -16.82 0.53 10.63
C LYS A 302 -15.67 1.21 11.36
N THR A 303 -15.74 1.23 12.70
CA THR A 303 -14.69 1.76 13.59
C THR A 303 -14.06 0.69 14.47
N GLU A 304 -14.73 -0.45 14.63
CA GLU A 304 -14.21 -1.60 15.38
C GLU A 304 -13.39 -2.54 14.49
N PHE A 305 -12.20 -2.90 14.93
CA PHE A 305 -11.27 -3.79 14.23
C PHE A 305 -10.69 -4.84 15.15
N THR A 306 -10.48 -6.02 14.60
CA THR A 306 -9.71 -7.09 15.25
C THR A 306 -8.54 -7.45 14.33
N THR A 307 -7.32 -7.34 14.84
CA THR A 307 -6.10 -7.70 14.13
C THR A 307 -5.04 -8.18 15.13
N ARG A 308 -4.22 -9.16 14.74
CA ARG A 308 -3.09 -9.64 15.55
C ARG A 308 -3.45 -10.07 16.97
N GLY A 309 -4.68 -10.55 17.17
CA GLY A 309 -5.18 -10.97 18.47
C GLY A 309 -5.67 -9.83 19.39
N HIS A 310 -5.72 -8.61 18.88
CA HIS A 310 -6.25 -7.44 19.59
C HIS A 310 -7.54 -6.95 18.95
N THR A 311 -8.47 -6.48 19.78
CA THR A 311 -9.69 -5.78 19.34
C THR A 311 -9.67 -4.37 19.89
N PHE A 312 -10.02 -3.38 19.06
CA PHE A 312 -10.11 -1.97 19.44
C PHE A 312 -11.21 -1.27 18.64
N ASP A 313 -11.81 -0.24 19.24
CA ASP A 313 -12.81 0.62 18.59
C ASP A 313 -12.33 2.07 18.55
N LEU A 314 -12.17 2.62 17.36
CA LEU A 314 -11.71 3.99 17.16
C LEU A 314 -12.76 5.05 17.52
N ALA A 315 -14.06 4.67 17.60
CA ALA A 315 -15.12 5.59 18.01
C ALA A 315 -15.12 5.88 19.52
N GLY A 316 -14.49 5.00 20.32
CA GLY A 316 -14.39 5.15 21.76
C GLY A 316 -13.44 6.26 22.20
N GLU A 317 -13.31 6.43 23.50
CA GLU A 317 -12.32 7.31 24.11
C GLU A 317 -10.92 6.70 23.97
N TRP A 318 -9.96 7.48 23.51
CA TRP A 318 -8.57 7.06 23.37
C TRP A 318 -7.84 7.31 24.69
N GLN A 319 -7.23 6.26 25.22
CA GLN A 319 -6.48 6.35 26.48
C GLN A 319 -5.17 7.11 26.29
N GLU A 320 -4.74 7.82 27.32
CA GLU A 320 -3.37 8.34 27.41
C GLU A 320 -2.53 7.42 28.29
N ILE A 321 -1.37 7.04 27.79
CA ILE A 321 -0.43 6.13 28.45
C ILE A 321 0.91 6.85 28.59
N ASP A 322 1.40 7.06 29.82
CA ASP A 322 2.74 7.60 30.07
C ASP A 322 3.79 6.52 29.76
N TYR A 323 4.76 6.88 28.89
CA TYR A 323 5.81 5.98 28.44
C TYR A 323 6.62 5.41 29.61
N VAL A 324 7.10 6.26 30.51
CA VAL A 324 7.99 5.87 31.61
C VAL A 324 7.26 5.00 32.62
N GLU A 325 6.05 5.40 32.98
CA GLU A 325 5.21 4.66 33.93
C GLU A 325 4.80 3.27 33.37
N GLU A 326 4.47 3.18 32.08
CA GLU A 326 4.07 1.92 31.49
C GLU A 326 5.25 0.94 31.36
N VAL A 327 6.45 1.45 31.02
CA VAL A 327 7.67 0.61 31.03
C VAL A 327 7.98 0.15 32.45
N LYS A 328 7.95 1.05 33.42
CA LYS A 328 8.20 0.73 34.82
C LYS A 328 7.22 -0.31 35.39
N LYS A 329 5.94 -0.16 35.09
CA LYS A 329 4.88 -1.09 35.47
C LYS A 329 5.11 -2.52 34.98
N HIS A 330 5.62 -2.68 33.73
CA HIS A 330 5.78 -3.99 33.12
C HIS A 330 7.16 -4.62 33.29
N THR A 331 8.18 -3.84 33.56
CA THR A 331 9.57 -4.31 33.59
C THR A 331 10.28 -4.05 34.94
N GLY A 332 9.71 -3.18 35.78
CA GLY A 332 10.37 -2.69 36.97
C GLY A 332 11.46 -1.64 36.74
N ILE A 333 11.72 -1.29 35.45
CA ILE A 333 12.78 -0.36 35.08
C ILE A 333 12.21 1.04 34.88
N ASP A 334 12.78 2.01 35.55
CA ASP A 334 12.60 3.41 35.28
C ASP A 334 13.63 3.85 34.23
N VAL A 335 13.21 4.10 33.00
CA VAL A 335 14.12 4.37 31.88
C VAL A 335 14.86 5.70 32.01
N LEU A 336 14.42 6.61 32.89
CA LEU A 336 15.10 7.87 33.18
C LEU A 336 16.18 7.70 34.24
N GLU A 337 15.91 6.92 35.28
CA GLU A 337 16.74 6.82 36.47
C GLU A 337 17.62 5.56 36.53
N SER A 338 17.19 4.44 35.95
CA SER A 338 17.91 3.16 36.00
C SER A 338 19.24 3.23 35.24
N SER A 339 20.24 2.52 35.72
CA SER A 339 21.52 2.41 35.00
C SER A 339 21.39 1.56 33.74
N GLU A 340 22.28 1.78 32.76
CA GLU A 340 22.31 0.95 31.52
C GLU A 340 22.53 -0.53 31.84
N LYS A 341 23.28 -0.83 32.88
CA LYS A 341 23.51 -2.20 33.37
C LYS A 341 22.21 -2.85 33.88
N ASP A 342 21.39 -2.09 34.60
CA ASP A 342 20.09 -2.60 35.10
C ASP A 342 19.11 -2.80 33.94
N MET A 343 19.10 -1.91 32.95
CA MET A 343 18.31 -2.04 31.73
C MET A 343 18.72 -3.26 30.91
N GLU A 344 20.02 -3.48 30.69
CA GLU A 344 20.56 -4.65 29.99
C GLU A 344 20.16 -5.94 30.72
N GLN A 345 20.33 -5.99 32.06
CA GLN A 345 19.95 -7.16 32.87
C GLN A 345 18.46 -7.45 32.81
N ALA A 346 17.61 -6.43 32.80
CA ALA A 346 16.17 -6.58 32.66
C ALA A 346 15.80 -7.16 31.28
N LEU A 347 16.36 -6.65 30.20
CA LEU A 347 16.14 -7.17 28.84
C LEU A 347 16.54 -8.64 28.72
N ILE A 348 17.69 -9.03 29.26
CA ILE A 348 18.15 -10.42 29.30
C ILE A 348 17.15 -11.29 30.09
N THR A 349 16.72 -10.83 31.27
CA THR A 349 15.77 -11.55 32.14
C THR A 349 14.40 -11.74 31.45
N LEU A 350 13.94 -10.74 30.69
CA LEU A 350 12.70 -10.77 29.90
C LEU A 350 12.82 -11.59 28.61
N GLY A 351 14.03 -12.05 28.25
CA GLY A 351 14.29 -12.78 27.01
C GLY A 351 14.10 -11.94 25.75
N VAL A 352 14.25 -10.61 25.86
CA VAL A 352 14.13 -9.66 24.74
C VAL A 352 15.45 -9.64 23.98
N LYS A 353 15.38 -9.86 22.68
CA LYS A 353 16.52 -9.60 21.78
C LYS A 353 16.62 -8.10 21.53
N PHE A 354 17.79 -7.56 21.69
CA PHE A 354 18.07 -6.15 21.43
C PHE A 354 19.45 -5.99 20.76
N ASP A 355 19.53 -5.01 19.88
CA ASP A 355 20.76 -4.62 19.21
C ASP A 355 21.19 -3.24 19.75
N GLY A 356 22.49 -3.09 19.98
CA GLY A 356 23.05 -1.89 20.61
C GLY A 356 22.94 -1.90 22.16
N LYS A 357 23.92 -1.24 22.80
CA LYS A 357 24.03 -1.20 24.27
C LYS A 357 23.92 0.21 24.84
N ASN A 358 23.53 1.18 24.02
CA ASN A 358 23.29 2.53 24.49
C ASN A 358 21.88 2.66 25.13
N ARG A 359 21.72 3.68 25.95
CA ARG A 359 20.45 3.94 26.67
C ARG A 359 19.26 4.04 25.73
N GLU A 360 19.41 4.69 24.58
CA GLU A 360 18.38 4.88 23.57
C GLU A 360 17.81 3.55 23.07
N ARG A 361 18.70 2.66 22.59
CA ARG A 361 18.30 1.33 22.07
C ARG A 361 17.71 0.41 23.12
N MET A 362 18.23 0.46 24.37
CA MET A 362 17.64 -0.31 25.47
C MET A 362 16.29 0.21 25.90
N THR A 363 16.10 1.53 25.92
CA THR A 363 14.79 2.16 26.19
C THR A 363 13.75 1.73 25.17
N ASP A 364 14.08 1.80 23.90
CA ASP A 364 13.21 1.35 22.79
C ASP A 364 12.90 -0.16 22.88
N ALA A 365 13.90 -0.99 23.19
CA ALA A 365 13.71 -2.44 23.34
C ALA A 365 12.76 -2.79 24.51
N LEU A 366 12.87 -2.11 25.65
CA LEU A 366 11.96 -2.26 26.79
C LEU A 366 10.54 -1.84 26.42
N TRP A 367 10.39 -0.72 25.71
CA TRP A 367 9.10 -0.27 25.22
C TRP A 367 8.48 -1.26 24.21
N LYS A 368 9.24 -1.74 23.24
CA LYS A 368 8.78 -2.75 22.27
C LYS A 368 8.27 -4.04 22.92
N TYR A 369 8.77 -4.38 24.11
CA TYR A 369 8.23 -5.47 24.93
C TYR A 369 6.87 -5.10 25.56
N CYS A 370 6.74 -3.90 26.13
CA CYS A 370 5.55 -3.45 26.84
C CYS A 370 4.36 -3.23 25.90
N ARG A 371 4.57 -2.57 24.76
CA ARG A 371 3.50 -2.18 23.82
C ARG A 371 2.65 -3.34 23.31
N LYS A 372 3.22 -4.55 23.23
CA LYS A 372 2.52 -5.77 22.79
C LYS A 372 1.29 -6.13 23.65
N LYS A 373 1.17 -5.55 24.84
CA LYS A 373 0.08 -5.78 25.77
C LYS A 373 -1.06 -4.76 25.64
N ILE A 374 -0.90 -3.76 24.77
CA ILE A 374 -1.83 -2.64 24.62
C ILE A 374 -2.64 -2.87 23.33
N SER A 375 -3.94 -3.06 23.46
CA SER A 375 -4.85 -3.16 22.31
C SER A 375 -5.08 -1.82 21.63
N GLY A 376 -5.15 -0.73 22.39
CA GLY A 376 -5.52 0.60 21.93
C GLY A 376 -7.03 0.74 21.69
N PRO A 377 -7.48 1.87 21.11
CA PRO A 377 -6.64 2.99 20.70
C PRO A 377 -6.07 3.76 21.90
N ALA A 378 -4.82 4.16 21.81
CA ALA A 378 -4.18 4.95 22.86
C ALA A 378 -3.16 5.94 22.29
N PHE A 379 -2.98 7.05 22.98
CA PHE A 379 -1.88 7.98 22.81
C PHE A 379 -0.80 7.65 23.84
N LEU A 380 0.37 7.21 23.39
CA LEU A 380 1.55 7.11 24.24
C LEU A 380 2.17 8.49 24.34
N ILE A 381 2.31 9.01 25.54
CA ILE A 381 2.78 10.38 25.81
C ILE A 381 4.04 10.39 26.67
N ASN A 382 4.65 11.56 26.83
CA ASN A 382 5.78 11.78 27.75
C ASN A 382 7.01 10.90 27.46
N HIS A 383 7.41 10.82 26.21
CA HIS A 383 8.56 10.03 25.78
C HIS A 383 9.86 10.57 26.40
N PRO A 384 10.80 9.68 26.78
CA PRO A 384 12.13 10.10 27.17
C PRO A 384 12.81 10.90 26.06
N LYS A 385 13.49 12.00 26.40
CA LYS A 385 14.17 12.90 25.45
C LYS A 385 15.18 12.13 24.56
N VAL A 386 15.80 11.09 25.08
CA VAL A 386 16.81 10.29 24.37
C VAL A 386 16.26 9.58 23.14
N VAL A 387 14.97 9.25 23.10
CA VAL A 387 14.30 8.59 21.96
C VAL A 387 13.52 9.56 21.06
N ALA A 388 13.69 10.88 21.24
CA ALA A 388 12.89 11.90 20.56
C ALA A 388 13.70 13.16 20.19
N PRO A 389 14.73 13.05 19.32
CA PRO A 389 15.69 14.12 19.08
C PRO A 389 15.10 15.37 18.40
N LEU A 390 13.91 15.30 17.80
CA LEU A 390 13.26 16.41 17.09
C LEU A 390 12.08 17.03 17.83
N SER A 391 11.74 16.50 19.04
CA SER A 391 10.59 16.97 19.82
C SER A 391 11.00 17.99 20.86
N LYS A 392 10.13 18.96 21.15
CA LYS A 392 10.30 19.87 22.29
C LYS A 392 10.34 19.14 23.61
N GLU A 393 11.08 19.69 24.56
CA GLU A 393 11.02 19.26 25.96
C GLU A 393 9.66 19.58 26.56
N LEU A 394 9.20 18.67 27.43
CA LEU A 394 7.99 18.91 28.21
C LEU A 394 8.28 20.05 29.22
N PRO A 395 7.47 21.12 29.29
CA PRO A 395 7.74 22.26 30.16
C PRO A 395 7.87 21.94 31.66
N THR A 396 7.27 20.84 32.08
CA THR A 396 7.25 20.37 33.49
C THR A 396 8.37 19.39 33.81
N ASP A 397 9.02 18.81 32.80
CA ASP A 397 10.07 17.78 32.96
C ASP A 397 10.97 17.72 31.73
N SER A 398 12.15 18.33 31.79
CA SER A 398 13.10 18.40 30.68
C SER A 398 13.72 17.05 30.25
N GLN A 399 13.51 15.97 31.00
CA GLN A 399 13.91 14.63 30.60
C GLN A 399 12.90 13.96 29.66
N LYS A 400 11.71 14.56 29.53
CA LYS A 400 10.61 14.09 28.67
C LYS A 400 10.31 15.08 27.56
N THR A 401 9.57 14.65 26.55
CA THR A 401 9.25 15.46 25.39
C THR A 401 7.77 15.59 25.13
N GLU A 402 7.37 16.69 24.48
CA GLU A 402 6.03 16.94 23.99
C GLU A 402 5.80 16.21 22.67
N MET A 403 5.49 14.91 22.74
CA MET A 403 5.12 14.09 21.60
C MET A 403 4.09 13.04 22.00
N PHE A 404 3.44 12.46 21.01
CA PHE A 404 2.68 11.22 21.21
C PHE A 404 2.88 10.23 20.07
N GLN A 405 2.66 8.95 20.37
CA GLN A 405 2.51 7.90 19.36
C GLN A 405 1.11 7.30 19.47
N VAL A 406 0.52 6.96 18.34
CA VAL A 406 -0.74 6.20 18.30
C VAL A 406 -0.44 4.72 18.43
N ILE A 407 -1.02 4.08 19.45
CA ILE A 407 -0.87 2.65 19.70
C ILE A 407 -2.17 1.94 19.33
N LEU A 408 -2.06 1.01 18.36
CA LEU A 408 -3.13 0.09 17.98
C LEU A 408 -2.55 -1.33 17.88
N ALA A 409 -3.27 -2.31 18.43
CA ALA A 409 -2.92 -3.74 18.37
C ALA A 409 -1.43 -4.02 18.67
N GLY A 410 -0.91 -3.44 19.74
CA GLY A 410 0.47 -3.64 20.20
C GLY A 410 1.54 -2.97 19.35
N SER A 411 1.17 -2.07 18.44
CA SER A 411 2.10 -1.42 17.50
C SER A 411 1.91 0.10 17.44
N GLU A 412 3.00 0.79 17.16
CA GLU A 412 3.03 2.24 16.89
C GLU A 412 2.59 2.49 15.45
N ILE A 413 1.46 3.16 15.28
CA ILE A 413 0.82 3.33 13.96
C ILE A 413 0.85 4.79 13.48
N GLY A 414 1.32 5.69 14.30
CA GLY A 414 1.52 7.10 13.96
C GLY A 414 2.32 7.79 15.04
N ARG A 415 3.02 8.86 14.68
CA ARG A 415 3.88 9.65 15.58
C ARG A 415 3.62 11.13 15.35
N ALA A 416 3.52 11.88 16.44
CA ALA A 416 3.34 13.33 16.43
C ALA A 416 4.29 14.02 17.39
N HIS A 417 4.69 15.24 17.04
CA HIS A 417 5.59 16.07 17.82
C HIS A 417 5.04 17.49 17.97
N ALA A 418 5.26 18.11 19.14
CA ALA A 418 5.50 19.53 19.19
C ALA A 418 6.95 19.72 18.73
N GLU A 419 7.12 20.34 17.58
CA GLU A 419 8.40 20.39 16.89
C GLU A 419 9.41 21.28 17.61
N LEU A 420 10.64 20.74 17.80
CA LEU A 420 11.73 21.53 18.36
C LEU A 420 12.08 22.67 17.42
N ASN A 421 12.05 23.90 17.95
CA ASN A 421 12.32 25.12 17.18
C ASN A 421 13.37 26.03 17.86
N ASP A 422 14.12 25.49 18.83
CA ASP A 422 15.31 26.14 19.40
C ASP A 422 16.55 25.66 18.66
N PRO A 423 17.24 26.53 17.89
CA PRO A 423 18.43 26.12 17.12
C PRO A 423 19.57 25.60 18.00
N VAL A 424 19.72 26.13 19.22
CA VAL A 424 20.81 25.73 20.11
C VAL A 424 20.57 24.32 20.67
N ASP A 425 19.36 24.03 21.12
CA ASP A 425 18.99 22.66 21.57
C ASP A 425 19.05 21.69 20.39
N GLN A 426 18.54 22.07 19.22
CA GLN A 426 18.58 21.20 18.04
C GLN A 426 20.00 20.83 17.61
N GLN A 427 20.92 21.80 17.60
CA GLN A 427 22.34 21.55 17.30
C GLN A 427 22.94 20.58 18.33
N ALA A 428 22.70 20.79 19.61
CA ALA A 428 23.20 19.91 20.66
C ALA A 428 22.70 18.47 20.50
N ARG A 429 21.45 18.28 20.08
CA ARG A 429 20.90 16.93 19.82
C ARG A 429 21.48 16.29 18.56
N PHE A 430 21.71 17.06 17.51
CA PHE A 430 22.43 16.55 16.32
C PHE A 430 23.87 16.16 16.63
N ASP A 431 24.57 16.88 17.52
CA ASP A 431 25.91 16.50 17.96
C ASP A 431 25.92 15.16 18.71
N ILE A 432 24.87 14.85 19.48
CA ILE A 432 24.70 13.55 20.12
C ILE A 432 24.48 12.46 19.08
N GLN A 433 23.60 12.67 18.11
CA GLN A 433 23.33 11.71 17.03
C GLN A 433 24.59 11.46 16.17
N ALA A 434 25.37 12.50 15.88
CA ALA A 434 26.64 12.37 15.16
C ALA A 434 27.66 11.48 15.90
N LYS A 435 27.69 11.54 17.24
CA LYS A 435 28.54 10.63 18.05
C LYS A 435 28.05 9.18 17.96
N LEU A 436 26.74 8.93 18.00
CA LEU A 436 26.18 7.59 17.86
C LEU A 436 26.55 6.98 16.50
N ILE A 437 26.51 7.76 15.42
CA ILE A 437 26.99 7.33 14.08
C ILE A 437 28.47 6.95 14.12
N GLN A 438 29.33 7.76 14.77
CA GLN A 438 30.77 7.47 14.92
C GLN A 438 31.04 6.20 15.74
N GLU A 439 30.16 5.89 16.68
CA GLU A 439 30.20 4.68 17.51
C GLU A 439 29.61 3.45 16.80
N GLY A 440 29.11 3.61 15.56
CA GLY A 440 28.64 2.53 14.70
C GLY A 440 27.12 2.30 14.70
N ASP A 441 26.35 3.26 15.16
CA ASP A 441 24.87 3.23 15.06
C ASP A 441 24.43 3.72 13.68
N ASP A 442 24.17 2.81 12.76
CA ASP A 442 23.76 3.09 11.37
C ASP A 442 22.34 3.64 11.22
N GLU A 443 21.54 3.65 12.29
CA GLU A 443 20.17 4.14 12.31
C GLU A 443 20.05 5.51 12.98
N ALA A 444 21.14 6.02 13.59
CA ALA A 444 21.15 7.36 14.16
C ALA A 444 21.02 8.43 13.08
N MET A 445 20.38 9.55 13.45
CA MET A 445 20.04 10.62 12.52
C MET A 445 21.28 11.40 12.06
N MET A 446 21.37 11.68 10.76
CA MET A 446 22.39 12.56 10.22
C MET A 446 22.12 14.01 10.63
N SER A 447 23.19 14.75 10.93
CA SER A 447 23.11 16.17 11.23
C SER A 447 22.83 17.00 9.97
N ASP A 448 21.74 17.75 9.97
CA ASP A 448 21.38 18.69 8.90
C ASP A 448 21.66 20.13 9.36
N LEU A 449 22.85 20.64 9.00
CA LEU A 449 23.28 22.00 9.41
C LEU A 449 22.46 23.10 8.74
N GLU A 450 21.97 22.87 7.52
CA GLU A 450 21.09 23.84 6.84
C GLU A 450 19.70 23.92 7.51
N PHE A 451 19.29 22.85 8.16
CA PHE A 451 18.08 22.87 8.97
C PHE A 451 18.26 23.71 10.24
N VAL A 452 19.44 23.60 10.90
CA VAL A 452 19.77 24.45 12.05
C VAL A 452 19.86 25.93 11.64
N ASP A 453 20.53 26.24 10.51
CA ASP A 453 20.61 27.60 9.95
C ASP A 453 19.20 28.16 9.72
N MET A 454 18.27 27.38 9.17
CA MET A 454 16.87 27.80 9.02
C MET A 454 16.22 28.12 10.37
N LEU A 455 16.46 27.29 11.41
CA LEU A 455 15.93 27.57 12.74
C LEU A 455 16.44 28.88 13.35
N GLU A 456 17.64 29.33 13.00
CA GLU A 456 18.20 30.62 13.44
C GLU A 456 17.42 31.81 12.86
N TYR A 457 16.77 31.65 11.68
CA TYR A 457 15.82 32.66 11.14
C TYR A 457 14.43 32.55 11.80
N GLY A 458 14.17 31.51 12.53
CA GLY A 458 12.94 31.31 13.30
C GLY A 458 11.91 30.40 12.62
N MET A 459 11.42 29.44 13.37
CA MET A 459 10.27 28.59 13.01
C MET A 459 9.19 28.79 14.08
N PRO A 460 7.91 29.03 13.71
CA PRO A 460 6.83 29.16 14.69
C PRO A 460 6.65 27.84 15.50
N PRO A 461 5.87 27.84 16.58
CA PRO A 461 5.40 26.58 17.16
C PRO A 461 4.66 25.76 16.11
N VAL A 462 5.09 24.49 15.91
CA VAL A 462 4.57 23.58 14.88
C VAL A 462 4.21 22.26 15.50
N PHE A 463 3.06 21.74 15.10
CA PHE A 463 2.64 20.35 15.28
C PHE A 463 2.99 19.58 14.03
N GLY A 464 3.74 18.49 14.16
CA GLY A 464 4.02 17.53 13.09
C GLY A 464 3.38 16.19 13.41
N PHE A 465 2.83 15.52 12.39
CA PHE A 465 2.27 14.18 12.52
C PHE A 465 2.53 13.37 11.26
N GLY A 466 2.93 12.10 11.44
CA GLY A 466 3.14 11.16 10.37
C GLY A 466 2.53 9.77 10.64
N PHE A 467 2.00 9.14 9.56
CA PHE A 467 1.57 7.75 9.59
C PHE A 467 1.82 7.07 8.26
N GLY A 468 2.06 5.76 8.32
CA GLY A 468 2.42 4.97 7.16
C GLY A 468 1.33 3.98 6.72
N GLU A 469 1.62 3.30 5.63
CA GLU A 469 0.79 2.26 5.03
C GLU A 469 0.43 1.11 5.98
N ARG A 470 1.16 0.98 7.09
CA ARG A 470 0.88 0.02 8.16
C ARG A 470 -0.52 0.21 8.77
N LEU A 471 -1.02 1.46 8.86
CA LEU A 471 -2.38 1.72 9.33
C LEU A 471 -3.44 1.03 8.44
N PHE A 472 -3.29 1.14 7.12
CA PHE A 472 -4.18 0.43 6.20
C PHE A 472 -4.08 -1.10 6.37
N ALA A 473 -2.87 -1.62 6.51
CA ALA A 473 -2.63 -3.06 6.71
C ALA A 473 -3.31 -3.58 7.99
N PHE A 474 -3.30 -2.78 9.07
CA PHE A 474 -3.99 -3.10 10.33
C PHE A 474 -5.51 -3.11 10.18
N PHE A 475 -6.10 -2.11 9.53
CA PHE A 475 -7.54 -2.09 9.27
C PHE A 475 -7.99 -3.22 8.35
N ALA A 476 -7.14 -3.65 7.43
CA ALA A 476 -7.40 -4.77 6.53
C ALA A 476 -7.09 -6.15 7.14
N ASP A 477 -6.53 -6.22 8.35
CA ASP A 477 -5.99 -7.43 8.99
C ASP A 477 -5.08 -8.23 8.04
N LYS A 478 -4.10 -7.53 7.45
CA LYS A 478 -3.13 -8.12 6.52
C LYS A 478 -1.69 -7.75 6.92
N PRO A 479 -0.71 -8.64 6.64
CA PRO A 479 0.69 -8.24 6.63
C PRO A 479 0.92 -7.11 5.64
N ILE A 480 1.87 -6.19 5.93
CA ILE A 480 2.14 -5.03 5.06
C ILE A 480 2.53 -5.45 3.63
N ARG A 481 3.17 -6.61 3.46
CA ARG A 481 3.55 -7.15 2.16
C ARG A 481 2.34 -7.51 1.29
N GLU A 482 1.25 -7.98 1.90
CA GLU A 482 0.01 -8.32 1.19
C GLU A 482 -0.70 -7.10 0.63
N VAL A 483 -0.56 -5.95 1.25
CA VAL A 483 -1.13 -4.69 0.77
C VAL A 483 -0.25 -3.95 -0.24
N GLN A 484 0.95 -4.49 -0.56
CA GLN A 484 1.74 -4.02 -1.71
C GLN A 484 1.24 -4.69 -2.99
N ILE A 485 1.08 -3.89 -4.07
CA ILE A 485 0.70 -4.44 -5.39
C ILE A 485 1.85 -5.33 -5.90
N PHE A 486 3.06 -4.79 -5.93
CA PHE A 486 4.27 -5.52 -6.30
C PHE A 486 5.34 -5.33 -5.21
N PRO A 487 5.40 -6.20 -4.19
CA PRO A 487 6.45 -6.12 -3.19
C PRO A 487 7.82 -6.44 -3.81
N LEU A 488 8.87 -5.85 -3.25
CA LEU A 488 10.24 -6.18 -3.66
C LEU A 488 10.52 -7.67 -3.41
N MET A 489 11.02 -8.36 -4.43
CA MET A 489 11.30 -9.79 -4.40
C MET A 489 12.77 -10.05 -4.71
N LYS A 490 13.41 -10.92 -3.93
CA LYS A 490 14.74 -11.40 -4.29
C LYS A 490 14.68 -12.17 -5.62
N PRO A 491 15.56 -11.89 -6.61
CA PRO A 491 15.65 -12.69 -7.83
C PRO A 491 15.82 -14.18 -7.51
N ARG A 492 15.22 -15.05 -8.36
CA ARG A 492 15.54 -16.48 -8.33
C ARG A 492 16.93 -16.65 -8.93
N GLY A 493 17.79 -17.35 -8.25
CA GLY A 493 19.10 -17.71 -8.75
C GLY A 493 19.01 -18.66 -9.93
#